data_5048e61b3e1baf8eb76fd8fe574a5c01
#
_entry.id   5048e61b3e1baf8eb76fd8fe574a5c01
#
_cell.length_a   1.000
_cell.length_b   1.000
_cell.length_c   1.000
_cell.angle_alpha   90.00
_cell.angle_beta   90.00
_cell.angle_gamma   90.00
#
_symmetry.space_group_name_H-M   'P 1'
#
loop_
_entity.id
_entity.type
_entity.pdbx_description
1 polymer ?
#
loop_
_entity_poly.entity_id
_entity_poly.type
_entity_poly.pdbx_seq_one_letter_code
_entity_poly.pdbx_strand_id
1 'polypeptide(L)'
;MEPTEAAPATTASRTERADYQATSDPALQEAADRTSEVKLLDYDQLYALWERQQWATQDLDFSQDKVDWNERFDEEERFQRMYGLAAFFIGEQKVADELGPIMRAAPTEAQRIFLCTQIADEARHVRFFERFYREVGVVDSENLSDMLSQVEVHLNEGFGVLFEEMLGSRVNKLGADPGDKETLVEAITIYHMIVEGMLALTGQHFIIDYNERMGTLPGFVEGFNNVARDEHRHVAFGARFLRDCAEEDDKYREAIERTMQEALPVADQVLVPPWAADMPDDFELFGVSLNDTREFAMKALSRRLKVIGLVAPEPAA
;
A
#
# COMPACT_ATOMS: atom_id res chain seq x y z
N MET A 1 34.52 2.33 -39.00
CA MET A 1 33.49 1.81 -38.08
C MET A 1 33.38 2.85 -36.97
N GLU A 2 32.38 3.72 -37.10
CA GLU A 2 32.10 4.77 -36.12
C GLU A 2 31.34 4.17 -34.94
N PRO A 3 31.52 4.65 -33.71
CA PRO A 3 30.79 4.17 -32.55
C PRO A 3 29.34 4.68 -32.62
N THR A 4 28.41 3.74 -32.49
CA THR A 4 26.96 4.00 -32.34
C THR A 4 26.72 4.79 -31.07
N GLU A 5 26.17 5.99 -31.21
CA GLU A 5 25.66 6.82 -30.13
C GLU A 5 24.55 6.08 -29.36
N ALA A 6 24.71 5.99 -28.06
CA ALA A 6 23.67 5.48 -27.16
C ALA A 6 22.49 6.45 -27.17
N ALA A 7 21.29 5.90 -27.34
CA ALA A 7 20.04 6.67 -27.28
C ALA A 7 19.90 7.36 -25.90
N PRO A 8 19.38 8.60 -25.83
CA PRO A 8 19.20 9.28 -24.56
C PRO A 8 18.11 8.59 -23.73
N ALA A 9 18.43 8.37 -22.46
CA ALA A 9 17.48 7.89 -21.46
C ALA A 9 16.24 8.80 -21.44
N THR A 10 15.08 8.18 -21.53
CA THR A 10 13.76 8.82 -21.66
C THR A 10 13.49 9.79 -20.52
N THR A 11 13.16 11.03 -20.86
CA THR A 11 12.75 12.13 -19.97
C THR A 11 11.45 11.89 -19.20
N ALA A 12 10.78 10.76 -19.39
CA ALA A 12 9.52 10.37 -18.71
C ALA A 12 9.65 10.27 -17.18
N SER A 13 10.79 9.80 -16.66
CA SER A 13 10.97 9.59 -15.20
C SER A 13 10.98 10.91 -14.38
N ARG A 14 11.29 12.04 -14.99
CA ARG A 14 11.43 13.32 -14.30
C ARG A 14 10.10 14.06 -14.15
N THR A 15 9.20 13.92 -15.10
CA THR A 15 7.86 14.52 -15.05
C THR A 15 6.95 13.73 -14.10
N GLU A 16 7.06 12.39 -14.11
CA GLU A 16 6.29 11.50 -13.21
C GLU A 16 6.75 11.63 -11.75
N ARG A 17 8.05 11.82 -11.49
CA ARG A 17 8.56 12.16 -10.14
C ARG A 17 8.07 13.53 -9.66
N ALA A 18 7.92 14.51 -10.56
CA ALA A 18 7.37 15.81 -10.21
C ALA A 18 5.89 15.71 -9.80
N ASP A 19 5.09 14.85 -10.46
CA ASP A 19 3.68 14.63 -10.12
C ASP A 19 3.52 13.89 -8.79
N TYR A 20 4.41 12.94 -8.48
CA TYR A 20 4.44 12.25 -7.18
C TYR A 20 4.89 13.18 -6.04
N GLN A 21 5.95 13.96 -6.25
CA GLN A 21 6.41 14.96 -5.29
C GLN A 21 5.38 16.07 -5.10
N ALA A 22 4.62 16.45 -6.14
CA ALA A 22 3.54 17.42 -6.05
C ALA A 22 2.38 16.95 -5.16
N THR A 23 2.09 15.64 -5.14
CA THR A 23 1.06 15.06 -4.24
C THR A 23 1.55 14.89 -2.80
N SER A 24 2.86 14.84 -2.57
CA SER A 24 3.50 14.79 -1.25
C SER A 24 3.99 16.15 -0.75
N ASP A 25 3.96 17.20 -1.60
CA ASP A 25 4.33 18.57 -1.21
C ASP A 25 3.33 19.11 -0.16
N PRO A 26 3.77 19.46 1.06
CA PRO A 26 2.92 20.01 2.10
C PRO A 26 2.13 21.25 1.65
N ALA A 27 2.69 22.10 0.76
CA ALA A 27 2.02 23.29 0.26
C ALA A 27 0.87 22.97 -0.70
N LEU A 28 0.98 21.91 -1.52
CA LEU A 28 -0.09 21.44 -2.40
C LEU A 28 -1.15 20.66 -1.61
N GLN A 29 -0.75 19.95 -0.57
CA GLN A 29 -1.66 19.32 0.38
C GLN A 29 -2.45 20.37 1.17
N GLU A 30 -1.82 21.47 1.60
CA GLU A 30 -2.48 22.60 2.26
C GLU A 30 -3.42 23.36 1.31
N ALA A 31 -3.10 23.44 0.01
CA ALA A 31 -3.99 23.99 -1.01
C ALA A 31 -5.20 23.08 -1.29
N ALA A 32 -5.02 21.77 -1.30
CA ALA A 32 -6.11 20.79 -1.42
C ALA A 32 -7.03 20.80 -0.18
N ASP A 33 -6.49 21.06 1.01
CA ASP A 33 -7.26 21.20 2.25
C ASP A 33 -8.15 22.46 2.27
N ARG A 34 -7.83 23.47 1.45
CA ARG A 34 -8.61 24.73 1.34
C ARG A 34 -9.75 24.66 0.32
N THR A 35 -9.74 23.69 -0.59
CA THR A 35 -10.80 23.54 -1.59
C THR A 35 -11.82 22.52 -1.12
N SER A 36 -13.05 22.97 -0.90
CA SER A 36 -14.19 22.16 -0.44
C SER A 36 -14.71 21.15 -1.48
N GLU A 37 -14.08 21.03 -2.64
CA GLU A 37 -14.45 20.09 -3.70
C GLU A 37 -13.21 19.42 -4.28
N VAL A 38 -12.74 18.34 -3.62
CA VAL A 38 -11.79 17.41 -4.25
C VAL A 38 -12.55 16.66 -5.34
N LYS A 39 -12.22 16.94 -6.60
CA LYS A 39 -12.78 16.20 -7.73
C LYS A 39 -12.11 14.83 -7.81
N LEU A 40 -12.78 13.78 -7.32
CA LEU A 40 -12.33 12.41 -7.51
C LEU A 40 -12.40 12.06 -9.00
N LEU A 41 -11.38 11.30 -9.46
CA LEU A 41 -11.41 10.66 -10.77
C LEU A 41 -12.57 9.67 -10.84
N ASP A 42 -13.18 9.53 -12.01
CA ASP A 42 -14.11 8.45 -12.28
C ASP A 42 -13.37 7.14 -12.62
N TYR A 43 -14.09 6.02 -12.68
CA TYR A 43 -13.50 4.70 -12.89
C TYR A 43 -12.82 4.57 -14.25
N ASP A 44 -13.34 5.21 -15.31
CA ASP A 44 -12.75 5.20 -16.65
C ASP A 44 -11.46 6.04 -16.68
N GLN A 45 -11.39 7.15 -15.94
CA GLN A 45 -10.19 7.96 -15.78
C GLN A 45 -9.10 7.21 -15.01
N LEU A 46 -9.47 6.47 -13.96
CA LEU A 46 -8.54 5.62 -13.21
C LEU A 46 -7.98 4.49 -14.09
N TYR A 47 -8.84 3.86 -14.91
CA TYR A 47 -8.41 2.86 -15.90
C TYR A 47 -7.43 3.47 -16.92
N ALA A 48 -7.77 4.62 -17.50
CA ALA A 48 -6.90 5.30 -18.46
C ALA A 48 -5.54 5.73 -17.84
N LEU A 49 -5.52 6.01 -16.54
CA LEU A 49 -4.29 6.30 -15.81
C LEU A 49 -3.46 5.02 -15.66
N TRP A 50 -4.08 3.88 -15.34
CA TRP A 50 -3.42 2.58 -15.29
C TRP A 50 -2.72 2.23 -16.60
N GLU A 51 -3.37 2.39 -17.75
CA GLU A 51 -2.75 2.11 -19.06
C GLU A 51 -1.47 2.93 -19.30
N ARG A 52 -1.41 4.17 -18.78
CA ARG A 52 -0.26 5.06 -18.96
C ARG A 52 0.87 4.85 -17.97
N GLN A 53 0.60 4.20 -16.84
CA GLN A 53 1.56 4.02 -15.75
C GLN A 53 2.13 2.59 -15.67
N GLN A 54 2.16 1.89 -16.80
CA GLN A 54 2.70 0.53 -16.86
C GLN A 54 4.21 0.49 -16.64
N TRP A 55 4.67 -0.51 -15.94
CA TRP A 55 6.07 -0.79 -15.69
C TRP A 55 6.32 -2.30 -15.66
N ALA A 56 7.57 -2.72 -15.85
CA ALA A 56 7.93 -4.12 -15.85
C ALA A 56 8.98 -4.40 -14.75
N THR A 57 8.72 -5.42 -13.96
CA THR A 57 9.66 -5.81 -12.89
C THR A 57 11.05 -6.19 -13.44
N GLN A 58 11.13 -6.70 -14.68
CA GLN A 58 12.38 -7.08 -15.36
C GLN A 58 13.32 -5.90 -15.64
N ASP A 59 12.79 -4.68 -15.67
CA ASP A 59 13.60 -3.48 -15.97
C ASP A 59 14.36 -2.97 -14.73
N LEU A 60 14.04 -3.49 -13.53
CA LEU A 60 14.70 -3.14 -12.28
C LEU A 60 16.06 -3.85 -12.14
N ASP A 61 17.07 -3.10 -11.68
CA ASP A 61 18.42 -3.61 -11.40
C ASP A 61 18.68 -3.66 -9.88
N PHE A 62 18.80 -4.85 -9.33
CA PHE A 62 19.09 -5.10 -7.92
C PHE A 62 20.58 -5.37 -7.62
N SER A 63 21.48 -5.11 -8.55
CA SER A 63 22.91 -5.41 -8.37
C SER A 63 23.53 -4.65 -7.20
N GLN A 64 23.19 -3.35 -7.04
CA GLN A 64 23.66 -2.56 -5.90
C GLN A 64 22.93 -2.96 -4.60
N ASP A 65 21.64 -3.29 -4.69
CA ASP A 65 20.85 -3.76 -3.53
C ASP A 65 21.46 -5.04 -2.92
N LYS A 66 21.96 -5.92 -3.77
CA LYS A 66 22.67 -7.13 -3.32
C LYS A 66 23.96 -6.81 -2.57
N VAL A 67 24.72 -5.81 -3.00
CA VAL A 67 25.91 -5.34 -2.30
C VAL A 67 25.51 -4.69 -0.97
N ASP A 68 24.51 -3.80 -0.99
CA ASP A 68 24.04 -3.13 0.22
C ASP A 68 23.57 -4.15 1.27
N TRP A 69 22.78 -5.14 0.85
CA TRP A 69 22.22 -6.16 1.75
C TRP A 69 23.30 -7.06 2.36
N ASN A 70 24.26 -7.55 1.57
CA ASN A 70 25.22 -8.57 2.00
C ASN A 70 26.50 -8.00 2.58
N GLU A 71 26.93 -6.79 2.18
CA GLU A 71 28.23 -6.23 2.53
C GLU A 71 28.14 -4.95 3.37
N ARG A 72 27.06 -4.18 3.24
CA ARG A 72 26.90 -2.89 3.93
C ARG A 72 26.05 -3.01 5.19
N PHE A 73 24.96 -3.78 5.15
CA PHE A 73 24.09 -3.97 6.31
C PHE A 73 24.65 -5.06 7.23
N ASP A 74 24.69 -4.76 8.53
CA ASP A 74 24.97 -5.76 9.55
C ASP A 74 23.72 -6.64 9.85
N GLU A 75 23.86 -7.60 10.76
CA GLU A 75 22.77 -8.53 11.10
C GLU A 75 21.58 -7.82 11.76
N GLU A 76 21.84 -6.81 12.61
CA GLU A 76 20.82 -6.00 13.28
C GLU A 76 20.04 -5.17 12.28
N GLU A 77 20.72 -4.49 11.36
CA GLU A 77 20.09 -3.70 10.30
C GLU A 77 19.24 -4.55 9.37
N ARG A 78 19.68 -5.76 9.01
CA ARG A 78 18.86 -6.71 8.22
C ARG A 78 17.64 -7.18 9.00
N PHE A 79 17.81 -7.54 10.28
CA PHE A 79 16.72 -7.97 11.16
C PHE A 79 15.64 -6.90 11.28
N GLN A 80 16.02 -5.65 11.52
CA GLN A 80 15.07 -4.53 11.66
C GLN A 80 14.27 -4.28 10.38
N ARG A 81 14.85 -4.51 9.20
CA ARG A 81 14.17 -4.37 7.91
C ARG A 81 13.17 -5.48 7.60
N MET A 82 13.37 -6.66 8.18
CA MET A 82 12.57 -7.85 7.84
C MET A 82 11.09 -7.67 8.12
N TYR A 83 10.70 -6.97 9.19
CA TYR A 83 9.28 -6.75 9.46
C TYR A 83 8.59 -5.98 8.33
N GLY A 84 9.12 -4.84 7.94
CA GLY A 84 8.54 -4.03 6.86
C GLY A 84 8.53 -4.76 5.52
N LEU A 85 9.65 -5.42 5.17
CA LEU A 85 9.74 -6.20 3.94
C LEU A 85 8.74 -7.37 3.93
N ALA A 86 8.61 -8.11 5.04
CA ALA A 86 7.67 -9.21 5.16
C ALA A 86 6.21 -8.72 5.11
N ALA A 87 5.88 -7.63 5.81
CA ALA A 87 4.53 -7.08 5.84
C ALA A 87 4.05 -6.68 4.43
N PHE A 88 4.92 -6.07 3.63
CA PHE A 88 4.58 -5.77 2.24
C PHE A 88 4.49 -7.03 1.39
N PHE A 89 5.48 -7.91 1.41
CA PHE A 89 5.47 -9.09 0.54
C PHE A 89 4.28 -10.03 0.82
N ILE A 90 3.97 -10.29 2.09
CA ILE A 90 2.81 -11.08 2.49
C ILE A 90 1.51 -10.30 2.24
N GLY A 91 1.50 -8.98 2.51
CA GLY A 91 0.36 -8.13 2.25
C GLY A 91 -0.07 -8.17 0.78
N GLU A 92 0.84 -7.93 -0.15
CA GLU A 92 0.60 -7.98 -1.61
C GLU A 92 0.05 -9.34 -2.06
N GLN A 93 0.58 -10.44 -1.50
CA GLN A 93 0.08 -11.78 -1.81
C GLN A 93 -1.34 -12.00 -1.26
N LYS A 94 -1.60 -11.59 -0.02
CA LYS A 94 -2.93 -11.72 0.61
C LYS A 94 -3.98 -10.91 -0.16
N VAL A 95 -3.70 -9.65 -0.48
CA VAL A 95 -4.68 -8.81 -1.18
C VAL A 95 -4.93 -9.27 -2.61
N ALA A 96 -3.93 -9.83 -3.29
CA ALA A 96 -4.13 -10.42 -4.61
C ALA A 96 -5.18 -11.55 -4.60
N ASP A 97 -5.20 -12.36 -3.55
CA ASP A 97 -6.18 -13.43 -3.38
C ASP A 97 -7.59 -12.88 -3.04
N GLU A 98 -7.66 -11.82 -2.21
CA GLU A 98 -8.92 -11.26 -1.69
C GLU A 98 -9.70 -10.42 -2.70
N LEU A 99 -9.06 -9.90 -3.74
CA LEU A 99 -9.70 -9.05 -4.76
C LEU A 99 -10.71 -9.77 -5.65
N GLY A 100 -10.58 -11.08 -5.83
CA GLY A 100 -11.47 -11.86 -6.71
C GLY A 100 -12.96 -11.75 -6.31
N PRO A 101 -13.36 -12.08 -5.08
CA PRO A 101 -14.72 -11.91 -4.58
C PRO A 101 -15.18 -10.45 -4.56
N ILE A 102 -14.32 -9.48 -4.18
CA ILE A 102 -14.62 -8.05 -4.21
C ILE A 102 -14.98 -7.61 -5.65
N MET A 103 -14.17 -7.99 -6.63
CA MET A 103 -14.42 -7.68 -8.04
C MET A 103 -15.76 -8.26 -8.52
N ARG A 104 -16.08 -9.50 -8.14
CA ARG A 104 -17.35 -10.13 -8.51
C ARG A 104 -18.56 -9.44 -7.86
N ALA A 105 -18.41 -8.89 -6.66
CA ALA A 105 -19.45 -8.17 -5.94
C ALA A 105 -19.63 -6.72 -6.41
N ALA A 106 -18.68 -6.16 -7.16
CA ALA A 106 -18.75 -4.78 -7.63
C ALA A 106 -19.98 -4.53 -8.51
N PRO A 107 -20.81 -3.51 -8.19
CA PRO A 107 -22.12 -3.30 -8.83
C PRO A 107 -22.07 -2.99 -10.33
N THR A 108 -21.06 -2.26 -10.79
CA THR A 108 -20.98 -1.76 -12.17
C THR A 108 -19.84 -2.38 -12.96
N GLU A 109 -19.97 -2.41 -14.29
CA GLU A 109 -18.91 -2.92 -15.17
C GLU A 109 -17.64 -2.08 -15.09
N ALA A 110 -17.74 -0.75 -14.99
CA ALA A 110 -16.59 0.13 -14.88
C ALA A 110 -15.78 -0.14 -13.59
N GLN A 111 -16.46 -0.45 -12.47
CA GLN A 111 -15.82 -0.86 -11.23
C GLN A 111 -15.11 -2.22 -11.38
N ARG A 112 -15.77 -3.20 -12.02
CA ARG A 112 -15.15 -4.53 -12.27
C ARG A 112 -13.93 -4.43 -13.17
N ILE A 113 -14.00 -3.64 -14.24
CA ILE A 113 -12.88 -3.39 -15.15
C ILE A 113 -11.68 -2.81 -14.36
N PHE A 114 -11.90 -1.80 -13.52
CA PHE A 114 -10.84 -1.23 -12.72
C PHE A 114 -10.24 -2.26 -11.75
N LEU A 115 -11.06 -3.02 -11.03
CA LEU A 115 -10.58 -4.04 -10.09
C LEU A 115 -9.79 -5.16 -10.79
N CYS A 116 -10.07 -5.48 -12.05
CA CYS A 116 -9.22 -6.38 -12.83
C CYS A 116 -7.81 -5.79 -13.06
N THR A 117 -7.69 -4.47 -13.24
CA THR A 117 -6.38 -3.82 -13.36
C THR A 117 -5.64 -3.83 -12.03
N GLN A 118 -6.33 -3.63 -10.92
CA GLN A 118 -5.76 -3.73 -9.59
C GLN A 118 -5.24 -5.16 -9.31
N ILE A 119 -5.99 -6.21 -9.60
CA ILE A 119 -5.51 -7.60 -9.49
C ILE A 119 -4.21 -7.83 -10.29
N ALA A 120 -4.09 -7.21 -11.47
CA ALA A 120 -2.87 -7.31 -12.27
C ALA A 120 -1.70 -6.54 -11.64
N ASP A 121 -1.96 -5.41 -10.99
CA ASP A 121 -0.95 -4.64 -10.26
C ASP A 121 -0.45 -5.43 -9.04
N GLU A 122 -1.34 -6.00 -8.22
CA GLU A 122 -0.96 -6.81 -7.04
C GLU A 122 -0.11 -8.03 -7.44
N ALA A 123 -0.46 -8.70 -8.55
CA ALA A 123 0.36 -9.79 -9.08
C ALA A 123 1.76 -9.31 -9.49
N ARG A 124 1.88 -8.08 -10.02
CA ARG A 124 3.16 -7.45 -10.35
C ARG A 124 3.95 -7.09 -9.08
N HIS A 125 3.29 -6.59 -8.04
CA HIS A 125 3.90 -6.27 -6.76
C HIS A 125 4.49 -7.53 -6.10
N VAL A 126 3.74 -8.63 -6.05
CA VAL A 126 4.26 -9.93 -5.59
C VAL A 126 5.52 -10.34 -6.37
N ARG A 127 5.53 -10.18 -7.71
CA ARG A 127 6.69 -10.51 -8.55
C ARG A 127 7.88 -9.57 -8.31
N PHE A 128 7.63 -8.31 -8.00
CA PHE A 128 8.67 -7.36 -7.61
C PHE A 128 9.36 -7.82 -6.32
N PHE A 129 8.61 -8.13 -5.27
CA PHE A 129 9.16 -8.62 -4.01
C PHE A 129 9.87 -9.98 -4.18
N GLU A 130 9.28 -10.94 -4.89
CA GLU A 130 9.89 -12.23 -5.18
C GLU A 130 11.27 -12.07 -5.84
N ARG A 131 11.38 -11.21 -6.87
CA ARG A 131 12.63 -10.92 -7.54
C ARG A 131 13.65 -10.28 -6.60
N PHE A 132 13.24 -9.28 -5.85
CA PHE A 132 14.11 -8.63 -4.86
C PHE A 132 14.65 -9.63 -3.86
N TYR A 133 13.80 -10.43 -3.24
CA TYR A 133 14.20 -11.43 -2.25
C TYR A 133 15.19 -12.44 -2.81
N ARG A 134 14.93 -12.95 -4.00
CA ARG A 134 15.77 -13.96 -4.66
C ARG A 134 17.09 -13.38 -5.15
N GLU A 135 17.06 -12.27 -5.89
CA GLU A 135 18.26 -11.72 -6.55
C GLU A 135 19.22 -11.06 -5.56
N VAL A 136 18.70 -10.45 -4.51
CA VAL A 136 19.48 -9.85 -3.43
C VAL A 136 19.96 -10.91 -2.44
N GLY A 137 19.22 -12.00 -2.27
CA GLY A 137 19.53 -13.05 -1.31
C GLY A 137 19.03 -12.73 0.09
N VAL A 138 17.83 -12.12 0.19
CA VAL A 138 17.18 -11.82 1.48
C VAL A 138 16.81 -13.08 2.23
N VAL A 139 16.31 -14.10 1.50
CA VAL A 139 16.06 -15.46 1.99
C VAL A 139 16.65 -16.48 1.02
N ASP A 140 17.01 -17.65 1.52
CA ASP A 140 17.58 -18.74 0.72
C ASP A 140 16.46 -19.66 0.21
N SER A 141 15.76 -19.22 -0.85
CA SER A 141 14.75 -20.02 -1.54
C SER A 141 14.56 -19.58 -2.99
N GLU A 142 14.34 -20.55 -3.87
CA GLU A 142 13.97 -20.36 -5.28
C GLU A 142 12.45 -20.47 -5.51
N ASN A 143 11.71 -20.88 -4.50
CA ASN A 143 10.28 -21.15 -4.57
C ASN A 143 9.48 -20.06 -3.84
N LEU A 144 8.53 -19.43 -4.53
CA LEU A 144 7.70 -18.35 -3.96
C LEU A 144 6.99 -18.77 -2.67
N SER A 145 6.40 -19.97 -2.62
CA SER A 145 5.68 -20.45 -1.43
C SER A 145 6.61 -20.59 -0.23
N ASP A 146 7.83 -21.11 -0.46
CA ASP A 146 8.83 -21.26 0.59
C ASP A 146 9.34 -19.88 1.07
N MET A 147 9.52 -18.91 0.16
CA MET A 147 9.88 -17.53 0.51
C MET A 147 8.83 -16.91 1.41
N LEU A 148 7.56 -16.99 1.02
CA LEU A 148 6.43 -16.47 1.81
C LEU A 148 6.40 -17.10 3.21
N SER A 149 6.55 -18.41 3.31
CA SER A 149 6.58 -19.12 4.61
C SER A 149 7.75 -18.72 5.49
N GLN A 150 8.93 -18.42 4.89
CA GLN A 150 10.10 -17.99 5.65
C GLN A 150 9.95 -16.58 6.21
N VAL A 151 9.23 -15.68 5.53
CA VAL A 151 9.11 -14.30 5.95
C VAL A 151 7.88 -14.04 6.84
N GLU A 152 6.85 -14.87 6.77
CA GLU A 152 5.62 -14.76 7.56
C GLU A 152 5.91 -14.74 9.08
N VAL A 153 6.96 -15.41 9.53
CA VAL A 153 7.37 -15.47 10.94
C VAL A 153 7.78 -14.10 11.53
N HIS A 154 8.02 -13.11 10.68
CA HIS A 154 8.36 -11.74 11.10
C HIS A 154 7.13 -10.88 11.37
N LEU A 155 5.92 -11.33 11.00
CA LEU A 155 4.69 -10.57 11.17
C LEU A 155 4.20 -10.60 12.63
N ASN A 156 3.45 -9.58 13.02
CA ASN A 156 2.80 -9.54 14.32
C ASN A 156 1.37 -10.11 14.28
N GLU A 157 0.77 -10.32 15.45
CA GLU A 157 -0.59 -10.84 15.58
C GLU A 157 -1.63 -9.90 14.92
N GLY A 158 -1.46 -8.58 15.05
CA GLY A 158 -2.35 -7.59 14.44
C GLY A 158 -2.47 -7.74 12.93
N PHE A 159 -1.37 -8.13 12.25
CA PHE A 159 -1.41 -8.41 10.82
C PHE A 159 -2.34 -9.59 10.50
N GLY A 160 -2.23 -10.71 11.21
CA GLY A 160 -3.13 -11.86 11.05
C GLY A 160 -4.60 -11.49 11.30
N VAL A 161 -4.88 -10.78 12.39
CA VAL A 161 -6.23 -10.30 12.71
C VAL A 161 -6.79 -9.42 11.59
N LEU A 162 -6.01 -8.46 11.08
CA LEU A 162 -6.47 -7.54 10.04
C LEU A 162 -6.78 -8.26 8.72
N PHE A 163 -5.84 -9.07 8.24
CA PHE A 163 -5.96 -9.69 6.92
C PHE A 163 -6.83 -10.94 6.92
N GLU A 164 -6.73 -11.82 7.92
CA GLU A 164 -7.44 -13.10 7.91
C GLU A 164 -8.81 -13.01 8.58
N GLU A 165 -8.88 -12.40 9.78
CA GLU A 165 -10.14 -12.36 10.52
C GLU A 165 -11.04 -11.22 10.06
N MET A 166 -10.50 -10.02 9.82
CA MET A 166 -11.32 -8.87 9.44
C MET A 166 -11.59 -8.81 7.93
N LEU A 167 -10.57 -8.75 7.09
CA LEU A 167 -10.74 -8.68 5.63
C LEU A 167 -11.21 -10.03 5.08
N GLY A 168 -10.50 -11.11 5.35
CA GLY A 168 -10.77 -12.44 4.82
C GLY A 168 -12.17 -12.95 5.18
N SER A 169 -12.68 -12.68 6.39
CA SER A 169 -14.06 -13.05 6.74
C SER A 169 -15.11 -12.36 5.87
N ARG A 170 -14.91 -11.08 5.56
CA ARG A 170 -15.80 -10.30 4.69
C ARG A 170 -15.72 -10.75 3.24
N VAL A 171 -14.52 -11.03 2.76
CA VAL A 171 -14.30 -11.56 1.42
C VAL A 171 -14.91 -12.95 1.24
N ASN A 172 -14.77 -13.83 2.24
CA ASN A 172 -15.43 -15.14 2.24
C ASN A 172 -16.97 -15.01 2.19
N LYS A 173 -17.53 -14.07 2.94
CA LYS A 173 -18.97 -13.76 2.88
C LYS A 173 -19.40 -13.28 1.51
N LEU A 174 -18.62 -12.38 0.87
CA LEU A 174 -18.86 -11.93 -0.51
C LEU A 174 -18.72 -13.06 -1.52
N GLY A 175 -17.81 -14.01 -1.31
CA GLY A 175 -17.68 -15.21 -2.15
C GLY A 175 -18.95 -16.04 -2.15
N ALA A 176 -19.65 -16.12 -1.01
CA ALA A 176 -20.93 -16.84 -0.86
C ALA A 176 -22.13 -16.01 -1.34
N ASP A 177 -22.15 -14.70 -1.08
CA ASP A 177 -23.21 -13.77 -1.49
C ASP A 177 -22.62 -12.48 -2.11
N PRO A 178 -22.32 -12.46 -3.41
CA PRO A 178 -21.81 -11.26 -4.09
C PRO A 178 -22.83 -10.10 -4.14
N GLY A 179 -24.09 -10.33 -3.78
CA GLY A 179 -25.13 -9.30 -3.73
C GLY A 179 -25.15 -8.50 -2.42
N ASP A 180 -24.40 -8.91 -1.40
CA ASP A 180 -24.32 -8.20 -0.12
C ASP A 180 -23.45 -6.95 -0.23
N LYS A 181 -24.09 -5.84 -0.63
CA LYS A 181 -23.40 -4.55 -0.83
C LYS A 181 -22.85 -3.96 0.46
N GLU A 182 -23.49 -4.20 1.62
CA GLU A 182 -22.98 -3.71 2.91
C GLU A 182 -21.65 -4.39 3.25
N THR A 183 -21.55 -5.72 3.11
CA THR A 183 -20.29 -6.45 3.26
C THR A 183 -19.23 -5.99 2.26
N LEU A 184 -19.61 -5.64 1.02
CA LEU A 184 -18.68 -5.06 0.04
C LEU A 184 -18.13 -3.70 0.50
N VAL A 185 -18.98 -2.83 1.05
CA VAL A 185 -18.56 -1.54 1.63
C VAL A 185 -17.59 -1.76 2.78
N GLU A 186 -17.86 -2.69 3.68
CA GLU A 186 -16.96 -3.04 4.79
C GLU A 186 -15.61 -3.56 4.28
N ALA A 187 -15.60 -4.47 3.30
CA ALA A 187 -14.38 -5.02 2.72
C ALA A 187 -13.53 -3.92 2.04
N ILE A 188 -14.14 -3.06 1.23
CA ILE A 188 -13.46 -1.93 0.58
C ILE A 188 -12.96 -0.92 1.62
N THR A 189 -13.66 -0.71 2.72
CA THR A 189 -13.21 0.16 3.81
C THR A 189 -11.92 -0.38 4.45
N ILE A 190 -11.86 -1.67 4.78
CA ILE A 190 -10.65 -2.28 5.34
C ILE A 190 -9.52 -2.25 4.31
N TYR A 191 -9.79 -2.73 3.10
CA TYR A 191 -8.78 -2.89 2.08
C TYR A 191 -8.19 -1.53 1.64
N HIS A 192 -9.01 -0.66 1.04
CA HIS A 192 -8.51 0.56 0.41
C HIS A 192 -8.25 1.72 1.39
N MET A 193 -8.92 1.77 2.55
CA MET A 193 -8.70 2.88 3.49
C MET A 193 -7.71 2.51 4.59
N ILE A 194 -7.81 1.32 5.18
CA ILE A 194 -6.92 0.90 6.26
C ILE A 194 -5.64 0.27 5.70
N VAL A 195 -5.73 -0.79 4.88
CA VAL A 195 -4.54 -1.50 4.39
C VAL A 195 -3.72 -0.61 3.47
N GLU A 196 -4.29 -0.14 2.36
CA GLU A 196 -3.55 0.66 1.38
C GLU A 196 -3.43 2.13 1.82
N GLY A 197 -4.55 2.77 2.14
CA GLY A 197 -4.66 4.21 2.36
C GLY A 197 -4.04 4.71 3.67
N MET A 198 -3.81 3.84 4.64
CA MET A 198 -3.19 4.17 5.92
C MET A 198 -1.87 3.40 6.10
N LEU A 199 -1.90 2.07 6.18
CA LEU A 199 -0.75 1.24 6.54
C LEU A 199 0.31 1.20 5.43
N ALA A 200 -0.07 0.79 4.22
CA ALA A 200 0.86 0.68 3.10
C ALA A 200 1.48 2.03 2.74
N LEU A 201 0.66 3.09 2.64
CA LEU A 201 1.16 4.43 2.37
C LEU A 201 2.19 4.89 3.43
N THR A 202 1.93 4.60 4.70
CA THR A 202 2.83 4.99 5.80
C THR A 202 4.15 4.23 5.70
N GLY A 203 4.11 2.91 5.53
CA GLY A 203 5.30 2.10 5.39
C GLY A 203 6.12 2.46 4.14
N GLN A 204 5.45 2.65 3.00
CA GLN A 204 6.08 3.07 1.74
C GLN A 204 6.80 4.41 1.92
N HIS A 205 6.12 5.41 2.52
CA HIS A 205 6.71 6.73 2.74
C HIS A 205 8.01 6.65 3.53
N PHE A 206 8.02 6.00 4.68
CA PHE A 206 9.20 5.96 5.55
C PHE A 206 10.31 5.05 5.01
N ILE A 207 9.97 3.91 4.40
CA ILE A 207 10.97 3.02 3.81
C ILE A 207 11.67 3.67 2.61
N ILE A 208 10.94 4.34 1.73
CA ILE A 208 11.49 5.03 0.57
C ILE A 208 12.36 6.19 1.05
N ASP A 209 11.83 7.10 1.87
CA ASP A 209 12.55 8.28 2.38
C ASP A 209 13.86 7.89 3.08
N TYR A 210 13.82 6.87 3.95
CA TYR A 210 15.02 6.40 4.64
C TYR A 210 16.09 5.90 3.67
N ASN A 211 15.73 5.01 2.74
CA ASN A 211 16.71 4.45 1.80
C ASN A 211 17.24 5.49 0.81
N GLU A 212 16.40 6.45 0.38
CA GLU A 212 16.86 7.58 -0.45
C GLU A 212 17.87 8.47 0.31
N ARG A 213 17.59 8.82 1.57
CA ARG A 213 18.52 9.61 2.40
C ARG A 213 19.84 8.88 2.67
N MET A 214 19.78 7.58 2.90
CA MET A 214 20.98 6.75 3.16
C MET A 214 21.72 6.33 1.90
N GLY A 215 21.13 6.51 0.71
CA GLY A 215 21.67 6.03 -0.56
C GLY A 215 21.82 4.51 -0.56
N THR A 216 20.79 3.78 -0.14
CA THR A 216 20.76 2.31 -0.04
C THR A 216 19.60 1.74 -0.84
N LEU A 217 19.74 0.49 -1.29
CA LEU A 217 18.72 -0.29 -2.00
C LEU A 217 18.09 0.47 -3.18
N PRO A 218 18.88 1.03 -4.13
CA PRO A 218 18.35 1.89 -5.20
C PRO A 218 17.35 1.17 -6.12
N GLY A 219 17.55 -0.10 -6.44
CA GLY A 219 16.64 -0.89 -7.25
C GLY A 219 15.32 -1.18 -6.54
N PHE A 220 15.38 -1.47 -5.24
CA PHE A 220 14.19 -1.60 -4.40
C PHE A 220 13.41 -0.29 -4.34
N VAL A 221 14.08 0.83 -4.09
CA VAL A 221 13.47 2.17 -4.04
C VAL A 221 12.79 2.50 -5.36
N GLU A 222 13.41 2.23 -6.52
CA GLU A 222 12.81 2.45 -7.83
C GLU A 222 11.53 1.61 -8.00
N GLY A 223 11.59 0.31 -7.71
CA GLY A 223 10.44 -0.59 -7.81
C GLY A 223 9.34 -0.23 -6.82
N PHE A 224 9.70 0.09 -5.58
CA PHE A 224 8.74 0.43 -4.53
C PHE A 224 8.06 1.78 -4.76
N ASN A 225 8.71 2.74 -5.42
CA ASN A 225 8.07 3.95 -5.93
C ASN A 225 7.03 3.64 -7.01
N ASN A 226 7.28 2.64 -7.88
CA ASN A 226 6.28 2.20 -8.86
C ASN A 226 5.08 1.53 -8.18
N VAL A 227 5.32 0.68 -7.17
CA VAL A 227 4.26 0.10 -6.33
C VAL A 227 3.43 1.22 -5.68
N ALA A 228 4.06 2.17 -4.98
CA ALA A 228 3.37 3.28 -4.33
C ALA A 228 2.53 4.12 -5.29
N ARG A 229 2.99 4.31 -6.54
CA ARG A 229 2.20 4.97 -7.59
C ARG A 229 0.97 4.17 -7.98
N ASP A 230 1.07 2.85 -8.08
CA ASP A 230 -0.06 1.97 -8.36
C ASP A 230 -1.08 2.04 -7.23
N GLU A 231 -0.63 1.99 -5.97
CA GLU A 231 -1.46 2.12 -4.76
C GLU A 231 -2.29 3.41 -4.72
N HIS A 232 -1.76 4.51 -5.23
CA HIS A 232 -2.53 5.77 -5.31
C HIS A 232 -3.80 5.63 -6.16
N ARG A 233 -3.78 4.82 -7.23
CA ARG A 233 -4.97 4.54 -8.05
C ARG A 233 -5.96 3.66 -7.31
N HIS A 234 -5.46 2.66 -6.57
CA HIS A 234 -6.27 1.75 -5.77
C HIS A 234 -7.02 2.50 -4.67
N VAL A 235 -6.30 3.31 -3.91
CA VAL A 235 -6.89 4.18 -2.87
C VAL A 235 -7.90 5.18 -3.46
N ALA A 236 -7.61 5.75 -4.64
CA ALA A 236 -8.54 6.66 -5.31
C ALA A 236 -9.83 5.94 -5.74
N PHE A 237 -9.74 4.69 -6.21
CA PHE A 237 -10.91 3.86 -6.48
C PHE A 237 -11.73 3.62 -5.21
N GLY A 238 -11.08 3.18 -4.13
CA GLY A 238 -11.75 2.93 -2.85
C GLY A 238 -12.46 4.18 -2.31
N ALA A 239 -11.78 5.33 -2.31
CA ALA A 239 -12.36 6.60 -1.88
C ALA A 239 -13.57 7.01 -2.74
N ARG A 240 -13.50 6.82 -4.06
CA ARG A 240 -14.63 7.08 -4.97
C ARG A 240 -15.79 6.14 -4.69
N PHE A 241 -15.54 4.84 -4.56
CA PHE A 241 -16.57 3.84 -4.29
C PHE A 241 -17.29 4.10 -2.96
N LEU A 242 -16.54 4.34 -1.90
CA LEU A 242 -17.10 4.59 -0.57
C LEU A 242 -17.88 5.91 -0.52
N ARG A 243 -17.42 6.95 -1.21
CA ARG A 243 -18.17 8.20 -1.34
C ARG A 243 -19.51 7.98 -2.04
N ASP A 244 -19.49 7.30 -3.20
CA ASP A 244 -20.71 7.01 -3.96
C ASP A 244 -21.72 6.22 -3.09
N CYS A 245 -21.24 5.24 -2.29
CA CYS A 245 -22.08 4.48 -1.38
C CYS A 245 -22.60 5.32 -0.21
N ALA A 246 -21.76 6.16 0.42
CA ALA A 246 -22.17 7.01 1.53
C ALA A 246 -23.18 8.10 1.10
N GLU A 247 -23.16 8.52 -0.17
CA GLU A 247 -24.14 9.43 -0.76
C GLU A 247 -25.46 8.71 -1.15
N GLU A 248 -25.41 7.39 -1.41
CA GLU A 248 -26.57 6.59 -1.82
C GLU A 248 -27.50 6.25 -0.63
N ASP A 249 -26.94 5.86 0.54
CA ASP A 249 -27.74 5.41 1.70
C ASP A 249 -26.92 5.58 3.00
N ASP A 250 -27.52 6.15 4.03
CA ASP A 250 -26.90 6.34 5.34
C ASP A 250 -26.40 5.06 5.98
N LYS A 251 -27.03 3.89 5.72
CA LYS A 251 -26.58 2.60 6.22
C LYS A 251 -25.14 2.25 5.76
N TYR A 252 -24.76 2.66 4.55
CA TYR A 252 -23.37 2.44 4.06
C TYR A 252 -22.40 3.39 4.73
N ARG A 253 -22.81 4.62 5.04
CA ARG A 253 -22.04 5.55 5.87
C ARG A 253 -21.79 4.95 7.26
N GLU A 254 -22.84 4.46 7.90
CA GLU A 254 -22.74 3.79 9.21
C GLU A 254 -21.84 2.54 9.14
N ALA A 255 -21.90 1.76 8.05
CA ALA A 255 -21.03 0.61 7.85
C ALA A 255 -19.55 1.01 7.74
N ILE A 256 -19.23 2.07 7.00
CA ILE A 256 -17.87 2.60 6.89
C ILE A 256 -17.35 3.03 8.28
N GLU A 257 -18.14 3.85 9.01
CA GLU A 257 -17.76 4.38 10.33
C GLU A 257 -17.54 3.26 11.35
N ARG A 258 -18.44 2.29 11.40
CA ARG A 258 -18.33 1.09 12.27
C ARG A 258 -17.07 0.28 11.93
N THR A 259 -16.85 -0.01 10.66
CA THR A 259 -15.69 -0.78 10.21
C THR A 259 -14.38 -0.07 10.54
N MET A 260 -14.33 1.26 10.39
CA MET A 260 -13.18 2.06 10.81
C MET A 260 -12.91 1.95 12.30
N GLN A 261 -13.95 2.08 13.13
CA GLN A 261 -13.81 1.96 14.60
C GLN A 261 -13.29 0.59 15.02
N GLU A 262 -13.74 -0.47 14.34
CA GLU A 262 -13.27 -1.84 14.59
C GLU A 262 -11.82 -2.07 14.14
N ALA A 263 -11.43 -1.52 12.98
CA ALA A 263 -10.14 -1.82 12.35
C ALA A 263 -8.98 -0.95 12.87
N LEU A 264 -9.23 0.27 13.33
CA LEU A 264 -8.15 1.20 13.75
C LEU A 264 -7.29 0.67 14.88
N PRO A 265 -7.81 0.07 15.97
CA PRO A 265 -6.98 -0.50 17.03
C PRO A 265 -6.08 -1.64 16.53
N VAL A 266 -6.55 -2.42 15.56
CA VAL A 266 -5.78 -3.51 14.94
C VAL A 266 -4.72 -2.94 14.00
N ALA A 267 -5.07 -1.92 13.21
CA ALA A 267 -4.14 -1.23 12.34
C ALA A 267 -2.99 -0.57 13.12
N ASP A 268 -3.27 0.01 14.30
CA ASP A 268 -2.22 0.55 15.17
C ASP A 268 -1.22 -0.52 15.60
N GLN A 269 -1.69 -1.75 15.91
CA GLN A 269 -0.79 -2.86 16.22
C GLN A 269 0.10 -3.24 15.03
N VAL A 270 -0.44 -3.20 13.80
CA VAL A 270 0.33 -3.49 12.58
C VAL A 270 1.45 -2.48 12.35
N LEU A 271 1.33 -1.24 12.81
CA LEU A 271 2.40 -0.24 12.70
C LEU A 271 3.64 -0.56 13.57
N VAL A 272 3.50 -1.46 14.54
CA VAL A 272 4.55 -1.74 15.52
C VAL A 272 5.22 -3.09 15.21
N PRO A 273 6.53 -3.12 14.86
CA PRO A 273 7.23 -4.39 14.69
C PRO A 273 7.17 -5.25 15.96
N PRO A 274 7.09 -6.60 15.85
CA PRO A 274 6.94 -7.48 17.01
C PRO A 274 8.03 -7.28 18.08
N TRP A 275 9.26 -7.04 17.64
CA TRP A 275 10.42 -6.83 18.52
C TRP A 275 10.43 -5.42 19.16
N ALA A 276 9.63 -4.48 18.69
CA ALA A 276 9.48 -3.13 19.22
C ALA A 276 8.24 -2.95 20.11
N ALA A 277 7.46 -4.00 20.37
CA ALA A 277 6.19 -3.92 21.10
C ALA A 277 6.32 -3.36 22.52
N ASP A 278 7.47 -3.60 23.20
CA ASP A 278 7.77 -3.11 24.55
C ASP A 278 8.62 -1.83 24.56
N MET A 279 8.92 -1.26 23.39
CA MET A 279 9.70 -0.03 23.29
C MET A 279 8.82 1.19 23.56
N PRO A 280 9.41 2.29 24.12
CA PRO A 280 8.66 3.51 24.33
C PRO A 280 8.25 4.16 23.00
N ASP A 281 7.17 4.94 23.01
CA ASP A 281 6.61 5.56 21.79
C ASP A 281 7.55 6.56 21.08
N ASP A 282 8.56 7.07 21.78
CA ASP A 282 9.63 7.91 21.23
C ASP A 282 10.82 7.09 20.67
N PHE A 283 10.75 5.76 20.73
CA PHE A 283 11.73 4.91 20.10
C PHE A 283 11.75 5.14 18.59
N GLU A 284 12.95 5.40 18.05
CA GLU A 284 13.12 5.66 16.62
C GLU A 284 13.50 4.39 15.86
N LEU A 285 12.73 4.11 14.82
CA LEU A 285 13.05 3.11 13.80
C LEU A 285 13.31 3.82 12.47
N PHE A 286 14.49 3.60 11.89
CA PHE A 286 14.90 4.28 10.65
C PHE A 286 14.83 5.82 10.73
N GLY A 287 15.09 6.38 11.91
CA GLY A 287 15.09 7.82 12.15
C GLY A 287 13.69 8.46 12.23
N VAL A 288 12.67 7.65 12.54
CA VAL A 288 11.29 8.09 12.75
C VAL A 288 10.75 7.43 14.03
N SER A 289 10.12 8.22 14.90
CA SER A 289 9.49 7.68 16.10
C SER A 289 8.18 6.94 15.80
N LEU A 290 7.76 6.03 16.69
CA LEU A 290 6.45 5.39 16.59
C LEU A 290 5.32 6.42 16.65
N ASN A 291 5.47 7.48 17.45
CA ASN A 291 4.50 8.58 17.51
C ASN A 291 4.37 9.30 16.14
N ASP A 292 5.49 9.65 15.49
CA ASP A 292 5.46 10.30 14.18
C ASP A 292 4.85 9.39 13.11
N THR A 293 5.15 8.08 13.20
CA THR A 293 4.56 7.06 12.31
C THR A 293 3.04 7.00 12.46
N ARG A 294 2.53 6.95 13.69
CA ARG A 294 1.10 6.98 13.99
C ARG A 294 0.43 8.29 13.55
N GLU A 295 1.08 9.42 13.82
CA GLU A 295 0.57 10.72 13.40
C GLU A 295 0.46 10.82 11.88
N PHE A 296 1.47 10.35 11.15
CA PHE A 296 1.45 10.31 9.69
C PHE A 296 0.31 9.42 9.17
N ALA A 297 0.18 8.21 9.72
CA ALA A 297 -0.87 7.25 9.36
C ALA A 297 -2.27 7.83 9.57
N MET A 298 -2.53 8.45 10.71
CA MET A 298 -3.81 9.08 11.02
C MET A 298 -4.10 10.31 10.15
N LYS A 299 -3.10 11.13 9.83
CA LYS A 299 -3.24 12.24 8.88
C LYS A 299 -3.56 11.74 7.48
N ALA A 300 -2.90 10.66 7.03
CA ALA A 300 -3.15 10.02 5.74
C ALA A 300 -4.60 9.52 5.64
N LEU A 301 -5.09 8.82 6.65
CA LEU A 301 -6.47 8.34 6.73
C LEU A 301 -7.48 9.51 6.78
N SER A 302 -7.25 10.49 7.64
CA SER A 302 -8.16 11.64 7.83
C SER A 302 -8.41 12.40 6.53
N ARG A 303 -7.38 12.59 5.70
CA ARG A 303 -7.52 13.22 4.37
C ARG A 303 -8.47 12.45 3.46
N ARG A 304 -8.39 11.12 3.46
CA ARG A 304 -9.25 10.26 2.63
C ARG A 304 -10.68 10.24 3.12
N LEU A 305 -10.89 10.15 4.42
CA LEU A 305 -12.22 10.22 5.01
C LEU A 305 -12.91 11.55 4.72
N LYS A 306 -12.17 12.66 4.77
CA LYS A 306 -12.68 13.99 4.36
C LYS A 306 -13.15 14.01 2.90
N VAL A 307 -12.43 13.34 1.99
CA VAL A 307 -12.82 13.21 0.58
C VAL A 307 -14.09 12.37 0.40
N ILE A 308 -14.27 11.35 1.24
CA ILE A 308 -15.49 10.52 1.30
C ILE A 308 -16.66 11.28 1.91
N GLY A 309 -16.41 12.39 2.61
CA GLY A 309 -17.42 13.17 3.34
C GLY A 309 -17.65 12.68 4.78
N LEU A 310 -16.63 12.04 5.35
CA LEU A 310 -16.62 11.51 6.72
C LEU A 310 -15.59 12.26 7.57
N VAL A 311 -15.73 12.15 8.90
CA VAL A 311 -14.76 12.66 9.88
C VAL A 311 -13.98 11.47 10.43
N ALA A 312 -12.66 11.61 10.53
CA ALA A 312 -11.85 10.58 11.16
C ALA A 312 -12.26 10.39 12.63
N PRO A 313 -12.34 9.15 13.13
CA PRO A 313 -12.51 8.92 14.56
C PRO A 313 -11.34 9.53 15.34
N GLU A 314 -11.61 10.02 16.55
CA GLU A 314 -10.52 10.44 17.45
C GLU A 314 -9.68 9.22 17.83
N PRO A 315 -8.33 9.34 17.89
CA PRO A 315 -7.49 8.25 18.34
C PRO A 315 -7.91 7.85 19.77
N ALA A 316 -7.91 6.54 20.03
CA ALA A 316 -8.16 6.03 21.38
C ALA A 316 -7.09 6.59 22.35
N ALA A 317 -7.55 7.14 23.48
CA ALA A 317 -6.69 7.75 24.50
C ALA A 317 -5.87 6.71 25.27
#